data_a61d84ef525615e0870dc56f05e3af94
#
_entry.id   a61d84ef525615e0870dc56f05e3af94
#
_cell.length_a   1.000
_cell.length_b   1.000
_cell.length_c   1.000
_cell.angle_alpha   90.00
_cell.angle_beta   90.00
_cell.angle_gamma   90.00
#
_symmetry.space_group_name_H-M   'P 1'
#
loop_
_entity.id
_entity.type
_entity.pdbx_description
1 polymer ?
#
loop_
_entity_poly.entity_id
_entity_poly.type
_entity_poly.pdbx_seq_one_letter_code
_entity_poly.pdbx_strand_id
1 'polypeptide(L)'
;MPDHRRLRRRLEEIDARGYTEKNGVLLRWGKEDWAIDWTEIFGPGVRSWQVDRDDFDQVLLTNAAKQGATVIEGAEVKRVLFDGDRAVGAEWTEPRTGERQTGTFDFVVDASGRAGLIPARHFKHRRSNDTFKNVAIWGYWDGGELLPSSPQGGINVIGAPDGWYWVIPLRDNRFSVGFVCHQTRFLERRKGHESLEAMLAALVEESPTVRDLMASGTYQPGVRVEQDFSYVSDSFCGPGYFAAGDSACFLDPLLSTGVHLAFYSGLLASASILAIINGDVTEEQAAGFYETLYRNAFERLFTLVAAVYQQQAGKANYFALADRLVGESESGTGYERVDGAKAFAQLIAGLADVGDAMAGRNVPPQMPRSDEGNSVGQLFVAAEQARRMAEAGVPKAPVSEALNRSTAWSCSTRRPACT
;
A
#
# COMPACT_ATOMS: atom_id res chain seq x y z
N MET A 1 28.63 2.53 1.28
CA MET A 1 27.69 2.62 2.41
C MET A 1 26.69 3.72 2.12
N PRO A 2 25.38 3.52 2.33
CA PRO A 2 24.42 4.60 2.17
C PRO A 2 24.82 5.77 3.06
N ASP A 3 24.66 6.98 2.55
CA ASP A 3 24.95 8.18 3.34
C ASP A 3 23.88 8.33 4.45
N HIS A 4 24.16 7.70 5.58
CA HIS A 4 23.31 7.74 6.77
C HIS A 4 22.94 9.19 7.19
N ARG A 5 23.74 10.19 6.79
CA ARG A 5 23.44 11.61 7.07
C ARG A 5 22.27 12.11 6.21
N ARG A 6 22.15 11.64 4.96
CA ARG A 6 21.03 12.03 4.08
C ARG A 6 19.71 11.40 4.55
N LEU A 7 19.73 10.13 4.94
CA LEU A 7 18.55 9.47 5.50
C LEU A 7 18.10 10.14 6.81
N ARG A 8 19.05 10.46 7.70
CA ARG A 8 18.75 11.18 8.96
C ARG A 8 18.09 12.54 8.70
N ARG A 9 18.62 13.36 7.79
CA ARG A 9 18.04 14.66 7.46
C ARG A 9 16.60 14.55 6.92
N ARG A 10 16.27 13.48 6.21
CA ARG A 10 14.92 13.24 5.70
C ARG A 10 13.95 12.86 6.80
N LEU A 11 14.39 12.03 7.73
CA LEU A 11 13.60 11.72 8.92
C LEU A 11 13.40 12.97 9.78
N GLU A 12 14.41 13.81 9.95
CA GLU A 12 14.31 15.10 10.64
C GLU A 12 13.30 16.06 9.97
N GLU A 13 13.20 16.06 8.63
CA GLU A 13 12.24 16.86 7.88
C GLU A 13 10.79 16.37 8.10
N ILE A 14 10.57 15.07 8.21
CA ILE A 14 9.28 14.46 8.57
C ILE A 14 8.95 14.72 10.03
N ASP A 15 9.91 14.51 10.94
CA ASP A 15 9.73 14.76 12.37
C ASP A 15 9.38 16.23 12.67
N ALA A 16 9.98 17.17 11.93
CA ALA A 16 9.70 18.60 12.05
C ALA A 16 8.25 18.98 11.67
N ARG A 17 7.50 18.09 10.99
CA ARG A 17 6.09 18.32 10.66
C ARG A 17 5.14 18.09 11.83
N GLY A 18 5.61 17.50 12.92
CA GLY A 18 4.78 17.24 14.09
C GLY A 18 3.68 16.20 13.88
N TYR A 19 3.85 15.30 12.90
CA TYR A 19 2.91 14.17 12.74
C TYR A 19 2.87 13.31 13.99
N THR A 20 1.71 12.74 14.27
CA THR A 20 1.55 11.79 15.38
C THR A 20 2.45 10.57 15.15
N GLU A 21 3.36 10.31 16.08
CA GLU A 21 4.18 9.11 16.05
C GLU A 21 3.29 7.88 16.27
N LYS A 22 3.34 6.92 15.34
CA LYS A 22 2.56 5.69 15.37
C LYS A 22 3.45 4.54 15.79
N ASN A 23 3.22 4.00 16.97
CA ASN A 23 3.98 2.88 17.51
C ASN A 23 3.26 1.53 17.41
N GLY A 24 2.15 1.47 16.68
CA GLY A 24 1.48 0.20 16.49
C GLY A 24 0.02 0.28 16.06
N VAL A 25 -0.70 -0.78 16.34
CA VAL A 25 -2.14 -0.93 16.07
C VAL A 25 -2.80 -1.74 17.18
N LEU A 26 -4.02 -1.38 17.54
CA LEU A 26 -4.89 -2.19 18.36
C LEU A 26 -6.10 -2.63 17.54
N LEU A 27 -6.33 -3.94 17.49
CA LEU A 27 -7.51 -4.53 16.88
C LEU A 27 -8.44 -5.04 17.98
N ARG A 28 -9.67 -4.49 18.01
CA ARG A 28 -10.81 -5.08 18.72
C ARG A 28 -11.65 -5.83 17.70
N TRP A 29 -11.36 -7.13 17.55
CA TRP A 29 -11.90 -7.93 16.46
C TRP A 29 -12.52 -9.23 16.94
N GLY A 30 -13.79 -9.47 16.60
CA GLY A 30 -14.54 -10.57 17.15
C GLY A 30 -14.74 -10.44 18.68
N LYS A 31 -14.20 -11.38 19.45
CA LYS A 31 -14.26 -11.40 20.91
C LYS A 31 -12.92 -11.03 21.58
N GLU A 32 -11.93 -10.66 20.83
CA GLU A 32 -10.56 -10.47 21.29
C GLU A 32 -10.08 -9.04 21.03
N ASP A 33 -9.37 -8.48 22.02
CA ASP A 33 -8.56 -7.28 21.86
C ASP A 33 -7.10 -7.72 21.76
N TRP A 34 -6.39 -7.20 20.74
CA TRP A 34 -4.97 -7.47 20.58
C TRP A 34 -4.24 -6.28 20.00
N ALA A 35 -3.18 -5.88 20.72
CA ALA A 35 -2.27 -4.83 20.32
C ALA A 35 -1.04 -5.44 19.63
N ILE A 36 -0.50 -4.72 18.68
CA ILE A 36 0.79 -4.97 18.07
C ILE A 36 1.59 -3.70 18.27
N ASP A 37 2.59 -3.75 19.14
CA ASP A 37 3.48 -2.63 19.45
C ASP A 37 4.81 -2.83 18.71
N TRP A 38 5.21 -1.84 17.93
CA TRP A 38 6.46 -1.88 17.15
C TRP A 38 7.69 -1.95 18.04
N THR A 39 7.65 -1.25 19.19
CA THR A 39 8.77 -1.24 20.13
C THR A 39 8.99 -2.59 20.79
N GLU A 40 7.89 -3.29 21.14
CA GLU A 40 7.97 -4.63 21.70
C GLU A 40 8.49 -5.67 20.67
N ILE A 41 8.08 -5.53 19.41
CA ILE A 41 8.39 -6.51 18.36
C ILE A 41 9.74 -6.28 17.71
N PHE A 42 10.07 -5.03 17.39
CA PHE A 42 11.26 -4.67 16.62
C PHE A 42 12.35 -3.99 17.45
N GLY A 43 12.05 -3.67 18.70
CA GLY A 43 12.96 -2.94 19.60
C GLY A 43 12.77 -1.43 19.56
N PRO A 44 13.46 -0.72 20.48
CA PRO A 44 13.30 0.72 20.63
C PRO A 44 13.76 1.50 19.40
N GLY A 45 13.05 2.57 19.08
CA GLY A 45 13.37 3.47 17.97
C GLY A 45 12.74 3.08 16.62
N VAL A 46 12.02 1.95 16.54
CA VAL A 46 11.21 1.62 15.38
C VAL A 46 9.85 2.31 15.52
N ARG A 47 9.54 3.19 14.60
CA ARG A 47 8.32 4.01 14.59
C ARG A 47 7.84 4.27 13.18
N SER A 48 6.61 4.70 13.07
CA SER A 48 5.99 5.23 11.86
C SER A 48 5.19 6.49 12.22
N TRP A 49 4.42 7.04 11.30
CA TRP A 49 3.66 8.26 11.54
C TRP A 49 2.23 8.12 11.06
N GLN A 50 1.31 8.74 11.75
CA GLN A 50 -0.03 9.06 11.25
C GLN A 50 0.07 10.43 10.57
N VAL A 51 -0.02 10.45 9.25
CA VAL A 51 0.28 11.64 8.46
C VAL A 51 -0.99 12.29 7.88
N ASP A 52 -0.98 13.60 7.76
CA ASP A 52 -1.86 14.32 6.85
C ASP A 52 -1.31 14.13 5.44
N ARG A 53 -2.03 13.39 4.59
CA ARG A 53 -1.54 12.91 3.30
C ARG A 53 -1.26 14.02 2.30
N ASP A 54 -2.02 15.10 2.32
CA ASP A 54 -1.78 16.28 1.50
C ASP A 54 -0.43 16.93 1.81
N ASP A 55 -0.11 17.15 3.10
CA ASP A 55 1.16 17.70 3.54
C ASP A 55 2.32 16.70 3.33
N PHE A 56 2.13 15.43 3.69
CA PHE A 56 3.17 14.41 3.54
C PHE A 56 3.54 14.14 2.07
N ASP A 57 2.54 14.02 1.21
CA ASP A 57 2.75 13.80 -0.22
C ASP A 57 3.46 15.01 -0.86
N GLN A 58 3.13 16.23 -0.43
CA GLN A 58 3.81 17.46 -0.87
C GLN A 58 5.28 17.51 -0.41
N VAL A 59 5.59 17.05 0.80
CA VAL A 59 6.99 16.94 1.28
C VAL A 59 7.79 16.01 0.38
N LEU A 60 7.23 14.85 0.01
CA LEU A 60 7.90 13.89 -0.87
C LEU A 60 8.11 14.45 -2.28
N LEU A 61 7.10 15.10 -2.84
CA LEU A 61 7.16 15.70 -4.17
C LEU A 61 8.19 16.85 -4.21
N THR A 62 8.18 17.71 -3.20
CA THR A 62 9.16 18.79 -3.04
C THR A 62 10.58 18.23 -2.91
N ASN A 63 10.75 17.13 -2.19
CA ASN A 63 12.04 16.46 -2.08
C ASN A 63 12.51 15.89 -3.44
N ALA A 64 11.61 15.31 -4.23
CA ALA A 64 11.95 14.84 -5.58
C ALA A 64 12.47 16.00 -6.44
N ALA A 65 11.80 17.16 -6.42
CA ALA A 65 12.26 18.37 -7.11
C ALA A 65 13.64 18.84 -6.62
N LYS A 66 13.88 18.86 -5.30
CA LYS A 66 15.21 19.18 -4.71
C LYS A 66 16.32 18.19 -5.15
N GLN A 67 15.97 16.96 -5.51
CA GLN A 67 16.91 15.97 -6.03
C GLN A 67 17.10 16.06 -7.56
N GLY A 68 16.48 17.02 -8.24
CA GLY A 68 16.67 17.30 -9.66
C GLY A 68 15.56 16.74 -10.56
N ALA A 69 14.50 16.16 -10.02
CA ALA A 69 13.34 15.79 -10.82
C ALA A 69 12.59 17.05 -11.28
N THR A 70 12.17 17.10 -12.54
CA THR A 70 11.26 18.13 -13.02
C THR A 70 9.84 17.77 -12.56
N VAL A 71 9.23 18.64 -11.77
CA VAL A 71 7.86 18.49 -11.25
C VAL A 71 6.95 19.52 -11.89
N ILE A 72 5.83 19.10 -12.44
CA ILE A 72 4.81 19.95 -13.07
C ILE A 72 3.49 19.69 -12.35
N GLU A 73 3.22 20.45 -11.31
CA GLU A 73 1.96 20.37 -10.55
C GLU A 73 0.81 20.99 -11.36
N GLY A 74 -0.40 20.43 -11.20
CA GLY A 74 -1.58 20.87 -11.94
C GLY A 74 -1.65 20.39 -13.38
N ALA A 75 -0.63 19.70 -13.88
CA ALA A 75 -0.66 19.07 -15.20
C ALA A 75 -1.55 17.83 -15.18
N GLU A 76 -2.57 17.81 -16.04
CA GLU A 76 -3.43 16.66 -16.19
C GLU A 76 -2.92 15.78 -17.33
N VAL A 77 -2.37 14.61 -17.01
CA VAL A 77 -1.98 13.61 -18.00
C VAL A 77 -3.23 13.01 -18.62
N LYS A 78 -3.41 13.22 -19.92
CA LYS A 78 -4.59 12.78 -20.67
C LYS A 78 -4.47 11.33 -21.12
N ARG A 79 -3.28 10.96 -21.59
CA ARG A 79 -3.00 9.59 -22.08
C ARG A 79 -1.49 9.33 -22.12
N VAL A 80 -1.15 8.07 -22.04
CA VAL A 80 0.18 7.55 -22.39
C VAL A 80 0.20 7.24 -23.89
N LEU A 81 1.32 7.52 -24.55
CA LEU A 81 1.54 7.28 -25.96
C LEU A 81 2.26 5.95 -26.16
N PHE A 82 1.81 5.18 -27.13
CA PHE A 82 2.34 3.87 -27.45
C PHE A 82 2.81 3.79 -28.91
N ASP A 83 3.90 3.06 -29.13
CA ASP A 83 4.33 2.56 -30.44
C ASP A 83 4.24 1.03 -30.39
N GLY A 84 3.23 0.47 -31.04
CA GLY A 84 2.80 -0.89 -30.80
C GLY A 84 2.40 -1.09 -29.32
N ASP A 85 3.04 -2.04 -28.67
CA ASP A 85 2.84 -2.34 -27.25
C ASP A 85 3.78 -1.57 -26.29
N ARG A 86 4.70 -0.77 -26.84
CA ARG A 86 5.67 -0.02 -26.06
C ARG A 86 5.16 1.35 -25.69
N ALA A 87 5.17 1.69 -24.39
CA ALA A 87 4.97 3.06 -23.94
C ALA A 87 6.18 3.91 -24.30
N VAL A 88 5.96 5.01 -25.05
CA VAL A 88 7.00 5.89 -25.58
C VAL A 88 6.87 7.34 -25.14
N GLY A 89 5.80 7.71 -24.44
CA GLY A 89 5.59 9.09 -24.05
C GLY A 89 4.25 9.33 -23.36
N ALA A 90 3.94 10.59 -23.17
CA ALA A 90 2.66 11.01 -22.60
C ALA A 90 2.18 12.34 -23.22
N GLU A 91 0.86 12.55 -23.15
CA GLU A 91 0.20 13.81 -23.48
C GLU A 91 -0.44 14.38 -22.21
N TRP A 92 -0.20 15.63 -21.93
CA TRP A 92 -0.78 16.32 -20.76
C TRP A 92 -1.24 17.73 -21.12
N THR A 93 -2.06 18.31 -20.26
CA THR A 93 -2.44 19.73 -20.35
C THR A 93 -1.50 20.56 -19.49
N GLU A 94 -0.85 21.54 -20.08
CA GLU A 94 -0.02 22.52 -19.38
C GLU A 94 -0.91 23.39 -18.46
N PRO A 95 -0.66 23.41 -17.14
CA PRO A 95 -1.58 24.08 -16.20
C PRO A 95 -1.67 25.60 -16.38
N ARG A 96 -0.61 26.25 -16.91
CA ARG A 96 -0.57 27.72 -17.06
C ARG A 96 -1.26 28.19 -18.33
N THR A 97 -1.14 27.45 -19.41
CA THR A 97 -1.65 27.86 -20.74
C THR A 97 -2.93 27.12 -21.14
N GLY A 98 -3.21 25.97 -20.53
CA GLY A 98 -4.26 25.07 -20.96
C GLY A 98 -3.95 24.30 -22.27
N GLU A 99 -2.76 24.50 -22.83
CA GLU A 99 -2.35 23.86 -24.07
C GLU A 99 -1.97 22.41 -23.87
N ARG A 100 -2.17 21.59 -24.89
CA ARG A 100 -1.71 20.23 -24.92
C ARG A 100 -0.21 20.16 -25.18
N GLN A 101 0.50 19.46 -24.32
CA GLN A 101 1.90 19.17 -24.45
C GLN A 101 2.10 17.66 -24.66
N THR A 102 3.17 17.31 -25.34
CA THR A 102 3.55 15.93 -25.60
C THR A 102 5.04 15.76 -25.32
N GLY A 103 5.40 14.68 -24.65
CA GLY A 103 6.80 14.32 -24.38
C GLY A 103 7.06 12.86 -24.71
N THR A 104 8.28 12.56 -25.12
CA THR A 104 8.77 11.20 -25.32
C THR A 104 9.70 10.81 -24.18
N PHE A 105 9.64 9.55 -23.75
CA PHE A 105 10.36 9.03 -22.60
C PHE A 105 10.84 7.60 -22.91
N ASP A 106 11.98 7.22 -22.36
CA ASP A 106 12.48 5.85 -22.44
C ASP A 106 11.60 4.89 -21.64
N PHE A 107 11.09 5.36 -20.49
CA PHE A 107 10.18 4.64 -19.60
C PHE A 107 9.09 5.56 -19.04
N VAL A 108 7.91 4.99 -18.82
CA VAL A 108 6.78 5.64 -18.15
C VAL A 108 6.46 4.86 -16.88
N VAL A 109 6.42 5.53 -15.73
CA VAL A 109 5.88 4.96 -14.48
C VAL A 109 4.48 5.51 -14.27
N ASP A 110 3.48 4.64 -14.43
CA ASP A 110 2.09 5.00 -14.15
C ASP A 110 1.81 4.92 -12.65
N ALA A 111 1.86 6.06 -11.97
CA ALA A 111 1.50 6.24 -10.58
C ALA A 111 0.18 7.04 -10.45
N SER A 112 -0.72 6.92 -11.42
CA SER A 112 -1.97 7.70 -11.49
C SER A 112 -3.05 7.24 -10.50
N GLY A 113 -2.68 6.38 -9.54
CA GLY A 113 -3.58 5.86 -8.53
C GLY A 113 -4.74 5.09 -9.15
N ARG A 114 -5.92 5.22 -8.60
CA ARG A 114 -7.12 4.50 -9.07
C ARG A 114 -7.49 4.80 -10.51
N ALA A 115 -7.05 5.94 -11.09
CA ALA A 115 -7.30 6.25 -12.49
C ALA A 115 -6.69 5.21 -13.44
N GLY A 116 -5.49 4.67 -13.11
CA GLY A 116 -4.83 3.60 -13.83
C GLY A 116 -4.74 3.89 -15.33
N LEU A 117 -3.97 4.93 -15.72
CA LEU A 117 -3.93 5.39 -17.11
C LEU A 117 -3.54 4.27 -18.08
N ILE A 118 -2.59 3.43 -17.69
CA ILE A 118 -2.14 2.30 -18.51
C ILE A 118 -3.03 1.07 -18.28
N PRO A 119 -3.07 0.45 -17.08
CA PRO A 119 -3.75 -0.84 -16.94
C PRO A 119 -5.28 -0.74 -17.04
N ALA A 120 -5.90 0.32 -16.55
CA ALA A 120 -7.35 0.44 -16.56
C ALA A 120 -7.90 1.15 -17.79
N ARG A 121 -7.26 2.25 -18.23
CA ARG A 121 -7.80 3.06 -19.33
C ARG A 121 -7.30 2.59 -20.69
N HIS A 122 -6.01 2.29 -20.82
CA HIS A 122 -5.42 1.89 -22.11
C HIS A 122 -5.70 0.42 -22.41
N PHE A 123 -5.14 -0.50 -21.59
CA PHE A 123 -5.27 -1.95 -21.82
C PHE A 123 -6.61 -2.54 -21.36
N LYS A 124 -7.32 -1.91 -20.43
CA LYS A 124 -8.60 -2.37 -19.86
C LYS A 124 -8.54 -3.78 -19.25
N HIS A 125 -7.40 -4.11 -18.65
CA HIS A 125 -7.16 -5.42 -18.05
C HIS A 125 -7.15 -5.42 -16.52
N ARG A 126 -7.76 -4.40 -15.90
CA ARG A 126 -8.03 -4.36 -14.46
C ARG A 126 -9.24 -5.22 -14.13
N ARG A 127 -9.07 -6.12 -13.16
CA ARG A 127 -10.14 -6.99 -12.66
C ARG A 127 -10.52 -6.58 -11.25
N SER A 128 -11.82 -6.35 -11.02
CA SER A 128 -12.35 -6.11 -9.68
C SER A 128 -12.50 -7.41 -8.93
N ASN A 129 -12.27 -7.36 -7.62
CA ASN A 129 -12.52 -8.49 -6.72
C ASN A 129 -13.90 -8.33 -6.09
N ASP A 130 -14.79 -9.29 -6.36
CA ASP A 130 -16.18 -9.23 -5.87
C ASP A 130 -16.28 -9.42 -4.35
N THR A 131 -15.28 -10.01 -3.70
CA THR A 131 -15.28 -10.27 -2.25
C THR A 131 -15.10 -8.99 -1.43
N PHE A 132 -14.36 -8.00 -1.95
CA PHE A 132 -14.03 -6.76 -1.25
C PHE A 132 -14.63 -5.54 -1.96
N LYS A 133 -15.95 -5.53 -2.13
CA LYS A 133 -16.72 -4.37 -2.61
C LYS A 133 -17.11 -3.51 -1.42
N ASN A 134 -16.12 -2.96 -0.73
CA ASN A 134 -16.34 -2.15 0.46
C ASN A 134 -16.53 -0.67 0.11
N VAL A 135 -17.22 0.03 0.99
CA VAL A 135 -17.38 1.49 0.97
C VAL A 135 -16.96 2.01 2.32
N ALA A 136 -16.11 3.02 2.33
CA ALA A 136 -15.72 3.76 3.52
C ALA A 136 -16.48 5.08 3.60
N ILE A 137 -16.98 5.43 4.80
CA ILE A 137 -17.52 6.73 5.15
C ILE A 137 -16.78 7.25 6.37
N TRP A 138 -16.29 8.49 6.35
CA TRP A 138 -15.51 9.01 7.47
C TRP A 138 -15.59 10.52 7.61
N GLY A 139 -15.17 10.99 8.78
CA GLY A 139 -15.01 12.39 9.11
C GLY A 139 -13.88 12.61 10.10
N TYR A 140 -13.79 13.84 10.58
CA TYR A 140 -12.76 14.26 11.52
C TYR A 140 -13.37 14.83 12.78
N TRP A 141 -12.67 14.63 13.92
CA TRP A 141 -13.02 15.17 15.22
C TRP A 141 -11.81 15.92 15.80
N ASP A 142 -12.05 17.05 16.41
CA ASP A 142 -11.09 17.71 17.29
C ASP A 142 -11.29 17.19 18.71
N GLY A 143 -10.30 16.49 19.22
CA GLY A 143 -10.43 15.73 20.46
C GLY A 143 -10.90 14.30 20.25
N GLY A 144 -10.70 13.49 21.26
CA GLY A 144 -11.01 12.07 21.29
C GLY A 144 -9.97 11.29 22.08
N GLU A 145 -10.23 10.00 22.24
CA GLU A 145 -9.37 9.08 22.97
C GLU A 145 -9.12 7.81 22.17
N LEU A 146 -8.09 7.08 22.56
CA LEU A 146 -7.82 5.72 22.09
C LEU A 146 -8.16 4.71 23.18
N LEU A 147 -8.35 3.46 22.79
CA LEU A 147 -8.51 2.38 23.78
C LEU A 147 -7.29 2.31 24.71
N PRO A 148 -7.49 2.05 26.02
CA PRO A 148 -6.41 2.11 27.03
C PRO A 148 -5.19 1.22 26.72
N SER A 149 -5.40 0.10 26.01
CA SER A 149 -4.33 -0.82 25.62
C SER A 149 -3.69 -0.50 24.26
N SER A 150 -4.03 0.64 23.65
CA SER A 150 -3.45 1.03 22.38
C SER A 150 -1.97 1.38 22.53
N PRO A 151 -1.11 0.93 21.61
CA PRO A 151 0.23 1.49 21.47
C PRO A 151 0.14 3.00 21.26
N GLN A 152 1.14 3.73 21.73
CA GLN A 152 1.17 5.19 21.62
C GLN A 152 0.96 5.64 20.16
N GLY A 153 -0.02 6.52 19.92
CA GLY A 153 -0.38 7.02 18.59
C GLY A 153 -0.87 5.93 17.61
N GLY A 154 -1.12 4.74 18.10
CA GLY A 154 -1.59 3.61 17.29
C GLY A 154 -2.99 3.83 16.73
N ILE A 155 -3.31 3.16 15.63
CA ILE A 155 -4.68 3.11 15.13
C ILE A 155 -5.50 2.10 15.94
N ASN A 156 -6.75 2.42 16.25
CA ASN A 156 -7.72 1.43 16.71
C ASN A 156 -8.59 0.96 15.54
N VAL A 157 -8.64 -0.35 15.33
CA VAL A 157 -9.52 -1.03 14.38
C VAL A 157 -10.55 -1.79 15.18
N ILE A 158 -11.82 -1.45 15.03
CA ILE A 158 -12.91 -1.93 15.87
C ILE A 158 -13.94 -2.63 14.99
N GLY A 159 -14.08 -3.94 15.15
CA GLY A 159 -15.06 -4.76 14.43
C GLY A 159 -16.49 -4.42 14.80
N ALA A 160 -17.38 -4.51 13.83
CA ALA A 160 -18.84 -4.35 13.98
C ALA A 160 -19.57 -5.50 13.26
N PRO A 161 -20.87 -5.72 13.52
CA PRO A 161 -21.62 -6.84 12.93
C PRO A 161 -21.64 -6.86 11.40
N ASP A 162 -21.61 -5.70 10.75
CA ASP A 162 -21.72 -5.57 9.30
C ASP A 162 -20.58 -4.72 8.68
N GLY A 163 -19.49 -4.52 9.44
CA GLY A 163 -18.35 -3.73 9.01
C GLY A 163 -17.30 -3.57 10.10
N TRP A 164 -16.56 -2.49 10.06
CA TRP A 164 -15.57 -2.14 11.06
C TRP A 164 -15.27 -0.64 11.05
N TYR A 165 -14.76 -0.14 12.17
CA TYR A 165 -14.37 1.26 12.34
C TYR A 165 -12.85 1.38 12.42
N TRP A 166 -12.33 2.52 11.94
CA TRP A 166 -11.03 3.01 12.37
C TRP A 166 -11.17 4.23 13.26
N VAL A 167 -10.25 4.36 14.21
CA VAL A 167 -10.01 5.58 14.99
C VAL A 167 -8.52 5.85 14.92
N ILE A 168 -8.14 6.91 14.21
CA ILE A 168 -6.75 7.27 13.90
C ILE A 168 -6.44 8.63 14.50
N PRO A 169 -5.50 8.72 15.46
CA PRO A 169 -5.07 10.00 16.00
C PRO A 169 -4.14 10.70 14.99
N LEU A 170 -4.42 11.93 14.68
CA LEU A 170 -3.61 12.81 13.84
C LEU A 170 -2.95 13.89 14.70
N ARG A 171 -2.08 14.72 14.10
CA ARG A 171 -1.50 15.87 14.80
C ARG A 171 -2.60 16.84 15.28
N ASP A 172 -2.23 17.71 16.21
CA ASP A 172 -3.10 18.75 16.77
C ASP A 172 -4.36 18.18 17.47
N ASN A 173 -4.24 17.00 18.07
CA ASN A 173 -5.32 16.29 18.76
C ASN A 173 -6.55 16.05 17.87
N ARG A 174 -6.36 15.94 16.57
CA ARG A 174 -7.40 15.60 15.61
C ARG A 174 -7.49 14.09 15.43
N PHE A 175 -8.69 13.59 15.20
CA PHE A 175 -8.95 12.18 14.96
C PHE A 175 -9.66 11.98 13.62
N SER A 176 -9.20 11.02 12.82
CA SER A 176 -9.96 10.48 11.70
C SER A 176 -10.76 9.28 12.18
N VAL A 177 -12.07 9.32 12.02
CA VAL A 177 -12.96 8.23 12.38
C VAL A 177 -13.79 7.84 11.17
N GLY A 178 -13.80 6.57 10.84
CA GLY A 178 -14.55 6.08 9.70
C GLY A 178 -15.11 4.69 9.89
N PHE A 179 -16.07 4.37 9.06
CA PHE A 179 -16.74 3.07 9.02
C PHE A 179 -16.62 2.47 7.63
N VAL A 180 -16.27 1.20 7.56
CA VAL A 180 -16.15 0.41 6.32
C VAL A 180 -17.14 -0.73 6.37
N CYS A 181 -17.95 -0.86 5.33
CA CYS A 181 -18.84 -1.99 5.16
C CYS A 181 -18.99 -2.36 3.68
N HIS A 182 -19.56 -3.54 3.43
CA HIS A 182 -19.86 -3.94 2.05
C HIS A 182 -20.88 -2.98 1.40
N GLN A 183 -20.71 -2.73 0.09
CA GLN A 183 -21.52 -1.80 -0.70
C GLN A 183 -23.05 -1.99 -0.50
N THR A 184 -23.53 -3.23 -0.45
CA THR A 184 -24.95 -3.51 -0.26
C THR A 184 -25.45 -2.98 1.09
N ARG A 185 -24.67 -3.15 2.15
CA ARG A 185 -24.97 -2.63 3.49
C ARG A 185 -24.92 -1.11 3.52
N PHE A 186 -23.92 -0.53 2.88
CA PHE A 186 -23.82 0.92 2.76
C PHE A 186 -25.07 1.52 2.10
N LEU A 187 -25.51 0.96 0.96
CA LEU A 187 -26.67 1.43 0.23
C LEU A 187 -27.97 1.25 1.01
N GLU A 188 -28.12 0.15 1.77
CA GLU A 188 -29.26 -0.07 2.67
C GLU A 188 -29.31 1.01 3.76
N ARG A 189 -28.19 1.23 4.47
CA ARG A 189 -28.09 2.24 5.52
C ARG A 189 -28.31 3.65 5.00
N ARG A 190 -27.76 3.98 3.83
CA ARG A 190 -27.93 5.31 3.22
C ARG A 190 -29.39 5.71 2.99
N LYS A 191 -30.26 4.74 2.69
CA LYS A 191 -31.72 5.00 2.51
C LYS A 191 -32.43 5.46 3.79
N GLY A 192 -31.89 5.10 4.95
CA GLY A 192 -32.46 5.45 6.26
C GLY A 192 -32.06 6.81 6.81
N HIS A 193 -31.19 7.55 6.10
CA HIS A 193 -30.64 8.82 6.59
C HIS A 193 -30.83 9.95 5.58
N GLU A 194 -31.12 11.16 6.07
CA GLU A 194 -31.33 12.35 5.23
C GLU A 194 -30.03 12.86 4.55
N SER A 195 -28.87 12.68 5.21
CA SER A 195 -27.57 13.07 4.69
C SER A 195 -26.50 12.04 5.03
N LEU A 196 -25.31 12.19 4.44
CA LEU A 196 -24.14 11.36 4.78
C LEU A 196 -23.62 11.69 6.18
N GLU A 197 -23.69 12.95 6.59
CA GLU A 197 -23.35 13.40 7.94
C GLU A 197 -24.26 12.73 8.99
N ALA A 198 -25.58 12.71 8.75
CA ALA A 198 -26.55 12.04 9.63
C ALA A 198 -26.27 10.53 9.72
N MET A 199 -25.90 9.91 8.60
CA MET A 199 -25.50 8.50 8.56
C MET A 199 -24.20 8.25 9.36
N LEU A 200 -23.17 9.08 9.21
CA LEU A 200 -21.93 8.94 9.96
C LEU A 200 -22.15 9.13 11.47
N ALA A 201 -22.95 10.12 11.85
CA ALA A 201 -23.31 10.35 13.25
C ALA A 201 -24.03 9.14 13.85
N ALA A 202 -25.01 8.58 13.14
CA ALA A 202 -25.71 7.37 13.56
C ALA A 202 -24.78 6.16 13.70
N LEU A 203 -23.84 5.97 12.77
CA LEU A 203 -22.84 4.91 12.84
C LEU A 203 -21.94 5.04 14.08
N VAL A 204 -21.52 6.26 14.43
CA VAL A 204 -20.72 6.50 15.65
C VAL A 204 -21.56 6.17 16.90
N GLU A 205 -22.81 6.58 16.96
CA GLU A 205 -23.72 6.29 18.10
C GLU A 205 -24.05 4.80 18.24
N GLU A 206 -24.15 4.05 17.13
CA GLU A 206 -24.39 2.60 17.12
C GLU A 206 -23.25 1.80 17.75
N SER A 207 -22.03 2.32 17.74
CA SER A 207 -20.86 1.66 18.32
C SER A 207 -20.55 2.24 19.71
N PRO A 208 -20.88 1.56 20.83
CA PRO A 208 -20.58 2.08 22.15
C PRO A 208 -19.09 2.43 22.33
N THR A 209 -18.21 1.59 21.78
CA THR A 209 -16.76 1.83 21.83
C THR A 209 -16.38 3.13 21.12
N VAL A 210 -16.81 3.33 19.88
CA VAL A 210 -16.42 4.52 19.08
C VAL A 210 -17.07 5.78 19.66
N ARG A 211 -18.33 5.71 20.05
CA ARG A 211 -19.04 6.80 20.73
C ARG A 211 -18.30 7.25 21.99
N ASP A 212 -17.91 6.30 22.85
CA ASP A 212 -17.24 6.61 24.11
C ASP A 212 -15.85 7.21 23.87
N LEU A 213 -15.09 6.71 22.85
CA LEU A 213 -13.81 7.28 22.44
C LEU A 213 -13.92 8.71 21.89
N MET A 214 -15.04 9.04 21.25
CA MET A 214 -15.28 10.37 20.65
C MET A 214 -16.12 11.29 21.56
N ALA A 215 -16.48 10.85 22.76
CA ALA A 215 -17.37 11.61 23.68
C ALA A 215 -16.82 13.00 24.07
N SER A 216 -15.49 13.14 24.16
CA SER A 216 -14.83 14.42 24.45
C SER A 216 -14.52 15.24 23.19
N GLY A 217 -14.73 14.68 22.00
CA GLY A 217 -14.38 15.29 20.71
C GLY A 217 -15.51 16.12 20.10
N THR A 218 -15.15 17.02 19.21
CA THR A 218 -16.09 17.83 18.43
C THR A 218 -15.97 17.46 16.95
N TYR A 219 -17.07 16.99 16.36
CA TYR A 219 -17.12 16.67 14.93
C TYR A 219 -16.84 17.91 14.05
N GLN A 220 -15.96 17.74 13.07
CA GLN A 220 -15.68 18.74 12.07
C GLN A 220 -16.51 18.45 10.81
N PRO A 221 -17.35 19.40 10.35
CA PRO A 221 -18.16 19.21 9.15
C PRO A 221 -17.33 18.84 7.91
N GLY A 222 -17.85 17.93 7.10
CA GLY A 222 -17.18 17.53 5.87
C GLY A 222 -16.96 16.01 5.79
N VAL A 223 -18.05 15.26 5.84
CA VAL A 223 -18.06 13.81 5.64
C VAL A 223 -17.49 13.44 4.28
N ARG A 224 -16.75 12.36 4.23
CA ARG A 224 -16.15 11.81 3.02
C ARG A 224 -16.62 10.38 2.81
N VAL A 225 -16.76 9.98 1.54
CA VAL A 225 -17.14 8.63 1.13
C VAL A 225 -16.22 8.20 0.00
N GLU A 226 -15.71 7.00 0.09
CA GLU A 226 -14.91 6.39 -0.97
C GLU A 226 -15.33 4.94 -1.19
N GLN A 227 -15.38 4.55 -2.46
CA GLN A 227 -15.65 3.16 -2.83
C GLN A 227 -14.32 2.41 -2.92
N ASP A 228 -14.06 1.58 -1.92
CA ASP A 228 -12.83 0.79 -1.81
C ASP A 228 -13.03 -0.59 -2.43
N PHE A 229 -13.22 -0.63 -3.75
CA PHE A 229 -13.27 -1.90 -4.47
C PHE A 229 -11.85 -2.41 -4.69
N SER A 230 -11.54 -3.56 -4.12
CA SER A 230 -10.30 -4.26 -4.42
C SER A 230 -10.22 -4.62 -5.90
N TYR A 231 -9.06 -4.43 -6.48
CA TYR A 231 -8.79 -4.81 -7.86
C TYR A 231 -7.31 -5.16 -8.05
N VAL A 232 -7.07 -5.90 -9.11
CA VAL A 232 -5.72 -6.23 -9.57
C VAL A 232 -5.68 -6.17 -11.10
N SER A 233 -4.57 -5.69 -11.66
CA SER A 233 -4.34 -5.71 -13.10
C SER A 233 -3.69 -7.02 -13.51
N ASP A 234 -3.95 -7.46 -14.75
CA ASP A 234 -3.38 -8.71 -15.29
C ASP A 234 -1.86 -8.65 -15.40
N SER A 235 -1.31 -7.45 -15.66
CA SER A 235 0.12 -7.17 -15.63
C SER A 235 0.39 -5.83 -14.94
N PHE A 236 1.49 -5.74 -14.19
CA PHE A 236 1.95 -4.54 -13.52
C PHE A 236 3.02 -3.78 -14.30
N CYS A 237 3.54 -4.38 -15.37
CA CYS A 237 4.52 -3.75 -16.26
C CYS A 237 4.42 -4.32 -17.67
N GLY A 238 5.12 -3.68 -18.59
CA GLY A 238 5.24 -4.11 -19.98
C GLY A 238 6.29 -3.26 -20.69
N PRO A 239 6.43 -3.40 -22.03
CA PRO A 239 7.43 -2.68 -22.77
C PRO A 239 7.35 -1.16 -22.55
N GLY A 240 8.41 -0.58 -22.00
CA GLY A 240 8.54 0.84 -21.73
C GLY A 240 7.71 1.38 -20.56
N TYR A 241 7.05 0.53 -19.73
CA TYR A 241 6.29 1.04 -18.60
C TYR A 241 6.28 0.13 -17.36
N PHE A 242 6.03 0.77 -16.21
CA PHE A 242 5.72 0.14 -14.93
C PHE A 242 4.49 0.82 -14.31
N ALA A 243 3.54 0.06 -13.77
CA ALA A 243 2.39 0.58 -13.04
C ALA A 243 2.63 0.43 -11.53
N ALA A 244 2.64 1.54 -10.80
CA ALA A 244 3.00 1.59 -9.38
C ALA A 244 1.81 1.97 -8.49
N GLY A 245 1.76 1.44 -7.27
CA GLY A 245 0.69 1.71 -6.30
C GLY A 245 -0.69 1.33 -6.83
N ASP A 246 -1.68 2.14 -6.51
CA ASP A 246 -3.07 1.90 -6.87
C ASP A 246 -3.35 1.91 -8.39
N SER A 247 -2.39 2.31 -9.23
CA SER A 247 -2.55 2.16 -10.68
C SER A 247 -2.53 0.69 -11.08
N ALA A 248 -1.73 -0.14 -10.41
CA ALA A 248 -1.60 -1.57 -10.67
C ALA A 248 -2.61 -2.42 -9.91
N CYS A 249 -2.72 -2.22 -8.62
CA CYS A 249 -3.59 -3.00 -7.73
C CYS A 249 -3.98 -2.19 -6.50
N PHE A 250 -5.18 -2.46 -5.98
CA PHE A 250 -5.67 -1.93 -4.71
C PHE A 250 -6.27 -3.06 -3.88
N LEU A 251 -5.97 -3.10 -2.61
CA LEU A 251 -6.43 -4.18 -1.75
C LEU A 251 -7.63 -3.76 -0.90
N ASP A 252 -7.39 -3.11 0.22
CA ASP A 252 -8.39 -2.81 1.25
C ASP A 252 -7.75 -1.94 2.35
N PRO A 253 -8.48 -1.04 3.02
CA PRO A 253 -7.90 -0.19 4.05
C PRO A 253 -7.62 -0.88 5.40
N LEU A 254 -8.11 -2.10 5.64
CA LEU A 254 -8.13 -2.77 6.95
C LEU A 254 -6.76 -2.84 7.63
N LEU A 255 -5.71 -3.18 6.91
CA LEU A 255 -4.35 -3.29 7.45
C LEU A 255 -3.46 -2.09 7.10
N SER A 256 -4.01 -1.02 6.50
CA SER A 256 -3.30 0.22 6.15
C SER A 256 -2.06 0.02 5.25
N THR A 257 -2.07 -0.97 4.36
CA THR A 257 -0.91 -1.40 3.57
C THR A 257 -0.76 -0.69 2.22
N GLY A 258 -1.72 0.16 1.80
CA GLY A 258 -1.70 0.82 0.50
C GLY A 258 -0.48 1.71 0.29
N VAL A 259 -0.07 2.48 1.30
CA VAL A 259 1.13 3.34 1.24
C VAL A 259 2.40 2.50 1.12
N HIS A 260 2.48 1.37 1.85
CA HIS A 260 3.59 0.43 1.72
C HIS A 260 3.69 -0.09 0.27
N LEU A 261 2.60 -0.60 -0.30
CA LEU A 261 2.59 -1.10 -1.69
C LEU A 261 2.99 -0.02 -2.69
N ALA A 262 2.57 1.24 -2.48
CA ALA A 262 2.96 2.35 -3.35
C ALA A 262 4.46 2.65 -3.28
N PHE A 263 5.04 2.73 -2.08
CA PHE A 263 6.49 2.92 -1.92
C PHE A 263 7.30 1.73 -2.44
N TYR A 264 6.85 0.51 -2.14
CA TYR A 264 7.54 -0.70 -2.55
C TYR A 264 7.59 -0.81 -4.08
N SER A 265 6.46 -0.62 -4.75
CA SER A 265 6.40 -0.65 -6.21
C SER A 265 7.23 0.48 -6.84
N GLY A 266 7.22 1.70 -6.27
CA GLY A 266 8.06 2.80 -6.71
C GLY A 266 9.55 2.49 -6.58
N LEU A 267 9.98 1.85 -5.48
CA LEU A 267 11.34 1.39 -5.28
C LEU A 267 11.75 0.33 -6.30
N LEU A 268 10.90 -0.69 -6.50
CA LEU A 268 11.15 -1.75 -7.49
C LEU A 268 11.23 -1.20 -8.92
N ALA A 269 10.31 -0.30 -9.32
CA ALA A 269 10.33 0.32 -10.64
C ALA A 269 11.61 1.13 -10.85
N SER A 270 12.00 1.94 -9.86
CA SER A 270 13.22 2.74 -9.91
C SER A 270 14.48 1.87 -10.05
N ALA A 271 14.57 0.78 -9.28
CA ALA A 271 15.68 -0.15 -9.35
C ALA A 271 15.72 -0.88 -10.69
N SER A 272 14.58 -1.32 -11.21
CA SER A 272 14.45 -1.98 -12.51
C SER A 272 14.91 -1.06 -13.65
N ILE A 273 14.39 0.17 -13.70
CA ILE A 273 14.75 1.16 -14.72
C ILE A 273 16.24 1.48 -14.65
N LEU A 274 16.79 1.68 -13.46
CA LEU A 274 18.22 1.96 -13.29
C LEU A 274 19.10 0.82 -13.77
N ALA A 275 18.74 -0.43 -13.46
CA ALA A 275 19.48 -1.61 -13.90
C ALA A 275 19.45 -1.78 -15.43
N ILE A 276 18.33 -1.44 -16.08
CA ILE A 276 18.23 -1.44 -17.55
C ILE A 276 19.13 -0.36 -18.16
N ILE A 277 19.04 0.88 -17.65
CA ILE A 277 19.84 2.02 -18.16
C ILE A 277 21.34 1.75 -18.02
N ASN A 278 21.77 1.12 -16.93
CA ASN A 278 23.16 0.75 -16.70
C ASN A 278 23.63 -0.44 -17.57
N GLY A 279 22.71 -1.15 -18.23
CA GLY A 279 23.03 -2.37 -18.97
C GLY A 279 23.30 -3.59 -18.08
N ASP A 280 22.91 -3.54 -16.80
CA ASP A 280 23.10 -4.65 -15.84
C ASP A 280 22.16 -5.83 -16.17
N VAL A 281 20.98 -5.55 -16.71
CA VAL A 281 19.95 -6.53 -17.07
C VAL A 281 19.19 -6.12 -18.33
N THR A 282 18.50 -7.07 -18.97
CA THR A 282 17.56 -6.78 -20.06
C THR A 282 16.23 -6.22 -19.49
N GLU A 283 15.47 -5.52 -20.33
CA GLU A 283 14.15 -5.02 -19.95
C GLU A 283 13.21 -6.16 -19.54
N GLU A 284 13.26 -7.31 -20.22
CA GLU A 284 12.47 -8.49 -19.90
C GLU A 284 12.82 -9.06 -18.51
N GLN A 285 14.10 -9.14 -18.17
CA GLN A 285 14.56 -9.58 -16.85
C GLN A 285 14.09 -8.64 -15.74
N ALA A 286 14.19 -7.33 -15.97
CA ALA A 286 13.73 -6.31 -15.03
C ALA A 286 12.21 -6.33 -14.85
N ALA A 287 11.46 -6.50 -15.94
CA ALA A 287 10.01 -6.63 -15.92
C ALA A 287 9.57 -7.87 -15.13
N GLY A 288 10.19 -9.02 -15.38
CA GLY A 288 9.93 -10.26 -14.64
C GLY A 288 10.20 -10.13 -13.13
N PHE A 289 11.30 -9.47 -12.76
CA PHE A 289 11.62 -9.17 -11.36
C PHE A 289 10.55 -8.27 -10.72
N TYR A 290 10.20 -7.16 -11.38
CA TYR A 290 9.18 -6.22 -10.90
C TYR A 290 7.82 -6.90 -10.70
N GLU A 291 7.34 -7.57 -11.74
CA GLU A 291 6.04 -8.24 -11.75
C GLU A 291 5.95 -9.26 -10.62
N THR A 292 6.97 -10.10 -10.47
CA THR A 292 6.96 -11.18 -9.48
C THR A 292 6.97 -10.63 -8.05
N LEU A 293 7.87 -9.72 -7.73
CA LEU A 293 7.99 -9.23 -6.35
C LEU A 293 6.79 -8.38 -5.94
N TYR A 294 6.30 -7.52 -6.83
CA TYR A 294 5.16 -6.68 -6.49
C TYR A 294 3.87 -7.49 -6.38
N ARG A 295 3.67 -8.46 -7.26
CA ARG A 295 2.53 -9.37 -7.19
C ARG A 295 2.55 -10.23 -5.95
N ASN A 296 3.70 -10.79 -5.57
CA ASN A 296 3.85 -11.57 -4.33
C ASN A 296 3.51 -10.74 -3.09
N ALA A 297 3.94 -9.48 -3.03
CA ALA A 297 3.59 -8.58 -1.93
C ALA A 297 2.08 -8.36 -1.84
N PHE A 298 1.42 -8.07 -2.97
CA PHE A 298 -0.03 -7.93 -3.04
C PHE A 298 -0.76 -9.20 -2.60
N GLU A 299 -0.37 -10.37 -3.10
CA GLU A 299 -1.02 -11.65 -2.82
C GLU A 299 -0.90 -12.07 -1.35
N ARG A 300 0.27 -11.85 -0.73
CA ARG A 300 0.48 -12.07 0.72
C ARG A 300 -0.48 -11.23 1.56
N LEU A 301 -0.53 -9.94 1.27
CA LEU A 301 -1.42 -9.02 1.98
C LEU A 301 -2.89 -9.32 1.72
N PHE A 302 -3.24 -9.68 0.48
CA PHE A 302 -4.60 -10.11 0.13
C PHE A 302 -5.03 -11.32 0.95
N THR A 303 -4.17 -12.34 1.06
CA THR A 303 -4.43 -13.54 1.85
C THR A 303 -4.67 -13.21 3.32
N LEU A 304 -3.83 -12.33 3.89
CA LEU A 304 -3.94 -11.92 5.28
C LEU A 304 -5.23 -11.12 5.54
N VAL A 305 -5.55 -10.16 4.70
CA VAL A 305 -6.79 -9.37 4.80
C VAL A 305 -8.02 -10.27 4.68
N ALA A 306 -8.03 -11.18 3.69
CA ALA A 306 -9.12 -12.13 3.51
C ALA A 306 -9.36 -12.99 4.76
N ALA A 307 -8.30 -13.46 5.39
CA ALA A 307 -8.39 -14.23 6.63
C ALA A 307 -8.97 -13.40 7.79
N VAL A 308 -8.53 -12.14 7.94
CA VAL A 308 -9.04 -11.26 9.00
C VAL A 308 -10.54 -10.98 8.82
N TYR A 309 -11.00 -10.75 7.58
CA TYR A 309 -12.43 -10.56 7.29
C TYR A 309 -13.31 -11.77 7.60
N GLN A 310 -12.77 -12.98 7.58
CA GLN A 310 -13.53 -14.21 7.91
C GLN A 310 -13.95 -14.30 9.39
N GLN A 311 -13.46 -13.42 10.26
CA GLN A 311 -13.82 -13.23 11.68
C GLN A 311 -13.94 -14.50 12.58
N GLN A 312 -13.91 -15.69 12.00
CA GLN A 312 -14.07 -16.98 12.70
C GLN A 312 -12.74 -17.54 13.23
N ALA A 313 -11.64 -16.99 12.73
CA ALA A 313 -10.32 -17.38 13.16
C ALA A 313 -9.85 -16.43 14.27
N GLY A 314 -9.56 -16.93 15.45
CA GLY A 314 -9.00 -16.11 16.54
C GLY A 314 -7.57 -15.61 16.22
N LYS A 315 -7.04 -14.70 17.03
CA LYS A 315 -5.70 -14.10 16.95
C LYS A 315 -4.58 -15.09 16.62
N ALA A 316 -4.59 -16.27 17.28
CA ALA A 316 -3.59 -17.30 17.07
C ALA A 316 -3.54 -17.82 15.61
N ASN A 317 -4.70 -17.90 14.94
CA ASN A 317 -4.77 -18.36 13.55
C ASN A 317 -4.25 -17.31 12.56
N TYR A 318 -4.50 -16.01 12.82
CA TYR A 318 -3.94 -14.92 12.00
C TYR A 318 -2.42 -14.87 12.10
N PHE A 319 -1.89 -15.07 13.31
CA PHE A 319 -0.44 -15.12 13.55
C PHE A 319 0.21 -16.34 12.92
N ALA A 320 -0.43 -17.51 13.02
CA ALA A 320 0.04 -18.73 12.36
C ALA A 320 0.00 -18.63 10.82
N LEU A 321 -0.98 -17.92 10.26
CA LEU A 321 -1.02 -17.63 8.83
C LEU A 321 0.11 -16.67 8.43
N ALA A 322 0.31 -15.60 9.18
CA ALA A 322 1.38 -14.65 8.92
C ALA A 322 2.78 -15.31 9.00
N ASP A 323 3.01 -16.17 10.00
CA ASP A 323 4.25 -16.95 10.15
C ASP A 323 4.51 -17.82 8.91
N ARG A 324 3.48 -18.50 8.39
CA ARG A 324 3.61 -19.24 7.13
C ARG A 324 3.94 -18.36 5.94
N LEU A 325 3.24 -17.25 5.78
CA LEU A 325 3.45 -16.33 4.64
C LEU A 325 4.85 -15.67 4.64
N VAL A 326 5.47 -15.54 5.81
CA VAL A 326 6.86 -15.06 5.96
C VAL A 326 7.84 -16.23 5.85
N GLY A 327 7.59 -17.34 6.55
CA GLY A 327 8.52 -18.48 6.67
C GLY A 327 8.72 -19.26 5.38
N GLU A 328 7.75 -19.26 4.47
CA GLU A 328 7.89 -19.87 3.15
C GLU A 328 8.86 -19.08 2.25
N SER A 329 9.04 -17.80 2.52
CA SER A 329 10.09 -16.97 1.93
C SER A 329 11.51 -17.35 2.44
N GLU A 330 11.62 -17.95 3.62
CA GLU A 330 12.89 -18.21 4.31
C GLU A 330 13.33 -19.68 4.30
N SER A 331 12.54 -20.60 3.73
CA SER A 331 12.79 -22.08 3.77
C SER A 331 14.10 -22.56 3.14
N GLY A 332 14.96 -21.66 2.67
CA GLY A 332 16.31 -22.00 2.15
C GLY A 332 17.47 -21.83 3.15
N THR A 333 17.27 -21.28 4.34
CA THR A 333 18.39 -20.82 5.20
C THR A 333 18.28 -21.19 6.68
N GLY A 334 17.54 -22.22 7.09
CA GLY A 334 17.58 -22.72 8.49
C GLY A 334 17.16 -21.68 9.56
N TYR A 335 16.19 -20.84 9.25
CA TYR A 335 15.71 -19.81 10.17
C TYR A 335 14.94 -20.40 11.35
N GLU A 336 15.20 -19.87 12.55
CA GLU A 336 14.35 -20.08 13.73
C GLU A 336 12.92 -19.59 13.43
N ARG A 337 11.91 -20.33 13.89
CA ARG A 337 10.50 -19.93 13.80
C ARG A 337 10.33 -18.53 14.34
N VAL A 338 9.91 -17.61 13.49
CA VAL A 338 9.56 -16.23 13.91
C VAL A 338 8.26 -16.32 14.72
N ASP A 339 8.18 -15.60 15.84
CA ASP A 339 6.92 -15.45 16.56
C ASP A 339 5.84 -14.91 15.59
N GLY A 340 4.69 -15.57 15.53
CA GLY A 340 3.62 -15.25 14.60
C GLY A 340 3.14 -13.79 14.70
N ALA A 341 3.24 -13.15 15.88
CA ALA A 341 2.97 -11.73 16.04
C ALA A 341 4.01 -10.87 15.30
N LYS A 342 5.28 -11.27 15.36
CA LYS A 342 6.37 -10.60 14.63
C LYS A 342 6.21 -10.77 13.12
N ALA A 343 5.86 -11.96 12.64
CA ALA A 343 5.58 -12.22 11.24
C ALA A 343 4.41 -11.36 10.72
N PHE A 344 3.33 -11.26 11.48
CA PHE A 344 2.21 -10.38 11.16
C PHE A 344 2.64 -8.91 11.07
N ALA A 345 3.40 -8.44 12.05
CA ALA A 345 3.93 -7.09 12.06
C ALA A 345 4.88 -6.82 10.87
N GLN A 346 5.74 -7.77 10.51
CA GLN A 346 6.64 -7.67 9.35
C GLN A 346 5.86 -7.54 8.04
N LEU A 347 4.76 -8.29 7.88
CA LEU A 347 3.90 -8.21 6.69
C LEU A 347 3.20 -6.85 6.60
N ILE A 348 2.53 -6.40 7.65
CA ILE A 348 1.77 -5.14 7.60
C ILE A 348 2.67 -3.90 7.57
N ALA A 349 3.91 -4.00 8.06
CA ALA A 349 4.92 -2.96 7.94
C ALA A 349 5.73 -3.03 6.64
N GLY A 350 5.52 -4.06 5.81
CA GLY A 350 6.22 -4.25 4.54
C GLY A 350 7.69 -4.67 4.66
N LEU A 351 8.15 -5.01 5.84
CA LEU A 351 9.56 -5.38 6.07
C LEU A 351 9.90 -6.73 5.41
N ALA A 352 8.95 -7.66 5.35
CA ALA A 352 9.13 -8.93 4.67
C ALA A 352 9.38 -8.73 3.17
N ASP A 353 8.61 -7.86 2.51
CA ASP A 353 8.72 -7.60 1.07
C ASP A 353 10.05 -6.95 0.71
N VAL A 354 10.47 -5.95 1.48
CA VAL A 354 11.77 -5.28 1.29
C VAL A 354 12.92 -6.26 1.54
N GLY A 355 12.82 -7.11 2.56
CA GLY A 355 13.80 -8.15 2.85
C GLY A 355 13.97 -9.15 1.70
N ASP A 356 12.86 -9.59 1.10
CA ASP A 356 12.86 -10.50 -0.04
C ASP A 356 13.50 -9.86 -1.29
N ALA A 357 13.14 -8.61 -1.59
CA ALA A 357 13.71 -7.87 -2.71
C ALA A 357 15.23 -7.70 -2.56
N MET A 358 15.70 -7.32 -1.37
CA MET A 358 17.13 -7.15 -1.09
C MET A 358 17.91 -8.46 -1.12
N ALA A 359 17.31 -9.57 -0.73
CA ALA A 359 17.91 -10.88 -0.75
C ALA A 359 17.84 -11.57 -2.14
N GLY A 360 17.16 -10.97 -3.11
CA GLY A 360 16.90 -11.58 -4.41
C GLY A 360 16.01 -12.82 -4.31
N ARG A 361 15.23 -12.94 -3.26
CA ARG A 361 14.32 -14.08 -3.06
C ARG A 361 13.10 -13.92 -3.93
N ASN A 362 12.89 -14.87 -4.81
CA ASN A 362 11.79 -14.90 -5.77
C ASN A 362 10.88 -16.09 -5.42
N VAL A 363 10.42 -16.13 -4.16
CA VAL A 363 9.58 -17.24 -3.68
C VAL A 363 8.11 -16.80 -3.73
N PRO A 364 7.31 -17.45 -4.58
CA PRO A 364 5.86 -17.25 -4.54
C PRO A 364 5.30 -17.77 -3.22
N PRO A 365 4.32 -17.09 -2.62
CA PRO A 365 3.65 -17.60 -1.41
C PRO A 365 2.99 -18.94 -1.71
N GLN A 366 3.25 -19.97 -0.88
CA GLN A 366 2.52 -21.24 -0.96
C GLN A 366 1.14 -21.02 -0.35
N MET A 367 0.15 -20.97 -1.21
CA MET A 367 -1.23 -20.80 -0.80
C MET A 367 -1.74 -22.06 -0.07
N PRO A 368 -2.58 -21.92 0.97
CA PRO A 368 -3.24 -23.05 1.58
C PRO A 368 -4.02 -23.82 0.52
N ARG A 369 -3.78 -25.13 0.38
CA ARG A 369 -4.59 -25.99 -0.50
C ARG A 369 -6.01 -25.96 0.01
N SER A 370 -6.94 -25.45 -0.80
CA SER A 370 -8.35 -25.47 -0.49
C SER A 370 -8.93 -26.82 -0.88
N ASP A 371 -9.09 -27.71 0.07
CA ASP A 371 -9.89 -28.95 -0.12
C ASP A 371 -11.39 -28.70 0.12
N GLU A 372 -11.81 -27.47 0.40
CA GLU A 372 -13.22 -27.12 0.63
C GLU A 372 -13.64 -25.93 -0.22
N GLY A 373 -14.72 -26.13 -0.98
CA GLY A 373 -15.26 -25.24 -2.00
C GLY A 373 -15.87 -23.94 -1.46
N ASN A 374 -15.05 -23.07 -0.86
CA ASN A 374 -15.43 -21.73 -0.51
C ASN A 374 -14.94 -20.69 -1.56
N SER A 375 -15.59 -19.56 -1.63
CA SER A 375 -15.30 -18.51 -2.61
C SER A 375 -13.86 -17.99 -2.60
N VAL A 376 -13.16 -18.12 -1.47
CA VAL A 376 -11.74 -17.76 -1.31
C VAL A 376 -10.86 -18.74 -2.09
N GLY A 377 -11.17 -20.06 -2.07
CA GLY A 377 -10.44 -21.06 -2.84
C GLY A 377 -10.50 -20.85 -4.34
N GLN A 378 -11.61 -20.34 -4.88
CA GLN A 378 -11.73 -20.04 -6.31
C GLN A 378 -10.91 -18.82 -6.74
N LEU A 379 -10.78 -17.81 -5.88
CA LEU A 379 -9.91 -16.65 -6.08
C LEU A 379 -8.43 -17.05 -6.10
N PHE A 380 -8.03 -17.98 -5.23
CA PHE A 380 -6.69 -18.53 -5.20
C PHE A 380 -6.36 -19.34 -6.47
N VAL A 381 -7.30 -20.08 -7.01
CA VAL A 381 -7.09 -20.80 -8.27
C VAL A 381 -6.85 -19.83 -9.44
N ALA A 382 -7.53 -18.70 -9.49
CA ALA A 382 -7.32 -17.68 -10.52
C ALA A 382 -5.95 -16.98 -10.37
N ALA A 383 -5.53 -16.66 -9.14
CA ALA A 383 -4.20 -16.10 -8.85
C ALA A 383 -3.08 -17.10 -9.19
N GLU A 384 -3.26 -18.38 -8.85
CA GLU A 384 -2.31 -19.46 -9.18
C GLU A 384 -2.19 -19.70 -10.69
N GLN A 385 -3.28 -19.59 -11.45
CA GLN A 385 -3.21 -19.67 -12.91
C GLN A 385 -2.45 -18.50 -13.52
N ALA A 386 -2.68 -17.28 -13.03
CA ALA A 386 -1.93 -16.09 -13.45
C ALA A 386 -0.43 -16.23 -13.14
N ARG A 387 -0.08 -16.78 -11.97
CA ARG A 387 1.29 -17.06 -11.55
C ARG A 387 2.00 -18.05 -12.47
N ARG A 388 1.37 -19.18 -12.80
CA ARG A 388 1.96 -20.21 -13.69
C ARG A 388 2.23 -19.69 -15.09
N MET A 389 1.46 -18.71 -15.56
CA MET A 389 1.71 -18.05 -16.84
C MET A 389 2.94 -17.14 -16.78
N ALA A 390 3.25 -16.54 -15.61
CA ALA A 390 4.44 -15.71 -15.39
C ALA A 390 5.72 -16.54 -15.16
N GLU A 391 5.63 -17.72 -14.54
CA GLU A 391 6.79 -18.59 -14.22
C GLU A 391 7.52 -19.19 -15.41
N ALA A 392 6.94 -19.15 -16.61
CA ALA A 392 7.50 -19.78 -17.79
C ALA A 392 8.81 -19.15 -18.33
N GLY A 393 9.33 -18.08 -17.72
CA GLY A 393 10.45 -17.33 -18.29
C GLY A 393 11.41 -16.55 -17.41
N VAL A 394 11.40 -16.64 -16.08
CA VAL A 394 12.17 -15.70 -15.24
C VAL A 394 13.55 -16.26 -14.79
N PRO A 395 14.70 -15.67 -15.22
CA PRO A 395 16.02 -15.99 -14.69
C PRO A 395 16.29 -15.31 -13.34
N LYS A 396 17.09 -15.96 -12.48
CA LYS A 396 17.44 -15.49 -11.14
C LYS A 396 18.59 -14.45 -11.16
N ALA A 397 18.46 -13.39 -10.40
CA ALA A 397 19.48 -12.73 -9.59
C ALA A 397 20.17 -11.38 -9.92
N PRO A 398 20.35 -10.78 -11.11
CA PRO A 398 21.17 -9.56 -11.16
C PRO A 398 20.46 -8.27 -10.67
N VAL A 399 19.14 -8.22 -10.64
CA VAL A 399 18.41 -6.99 -10.23
C VAL A 399 18.49 -6.72 -8.73
N SER A 400 18.66 -7.76 -7.89
CA SER A 400 18.86 -7.61 -6.44
C SER A 400 20.13 -6.84 -6.09
N GLU A 401 21.19 -6.95 -6.90
CA GLU A 401 22.41 -6.16 -6.72
C GLU A 401 22.21 -4.68 -7.07
N ALA A 402 21.39 -4.37 -8.08
CA ALA A 402 21.01 -3.00 -8.42
C ALA A 402 20.17 -2.36 -7.29
N LEU A 403 19.29 -3.12 -6.67
CA LEU A 403 18.51 -2.66 -5.49
C LEU A 403 19.44 -2.33 -4.31
N ASN A 404 20.44 -3.18 -4.04
CA ASN A 404 21.45 -2.92 -3.02
C ASN A 404 22.32 -1.70 -3.36
N ARG A 405 22.61 -1.45 -4.64
CA ARG A 405 23.34 -0.24 -5.11
C ARG A 405 22.46 1.01 -5.06
N SER A 406 21.15 0.93 -5.35
CA SER A 406 20.22 2.06 -5.30
C SER A 406 19.95 2.52 -3.87
N THR A 407 19.95 1.62 -2.88
CA THR A 407 19.91 1.98 -1.47
C THR A 407 21.22 2.63 -0.98
N ALA A 408 22.31 2.49 -1.74
CA ALA A 408 23.63 3.07 -1.49
C ALA A 408 23.86 4.42 -2.21
N TRP A 409 22.83 5.15 -2.59
CA TRP A 409 22.89 6.39 -3.37
C TRP A 409 24.02 7.34 -2.95
N SER A 410 25.12 7.29 -3.71
CA SER A 410 26.05 8.39 -3.86
C SER A 410 25.83 8.98 -5.25
N CYS A 411 25.25 10.16 -5.32
CA CYS A 411 25.17 10.93 -6.54
C CYS A 411 26.58 11.34 -6.96
N SER A 412 27.23 10.56 -7.82
CA SER A 412 28.37 11.06 -8.56
C SER A 412 27.83 11.92 -9.70
N THR A 413 27.86 13.24 -9.51
CA THR A 413 27.61 14.22 -10.55
C THR A 413 28.68 14.10 -11.64
N ARG A 414 28.48 13.29 -12.65
CA ARG A 414 29.10 13.47 -13.96
C ARG A 414 28.13 14.29 -14.80
N ARG A 415 28.39 15.59 -14.92
CA ARG A 415 27.78 16.42 -15.97
C ARG A 415 28.32 15.89 -17.31
N PRO A 416 27.49 15.63 -18.34
CA PRO A 416 28.00 15.53 -19.69
C PRO A 416 28.46 16.94 -20.11
N ALA A 417 29.67 17.02 -20.64
CA ALA A 417 30.18 18.23 -21.27
C ALA A 417 29.34 18.50 -22.53
N CYS A 418 28.70 19.66 -22.55
CA CYS A 418 28.15 20.23 -23.78
C CYS A 418 29.33 20.61 -24.68
N THR A 419 29.37 20.03 -25.85
CA THR A 419 29.96 20.63 -27.05
C THR A 419 28.88 20.75 -28.09
#